data_f40201f05efedcbadf5ce03197cc2c64
#
_entry.id   f40201f05efedcbadf5ce03197cc2c64
#
_cell.length_a   1.000
_cell.length_b   1.000
_cell.length_c   1.000
_cell.angle_alpha   90.00
_cell.angle_beta   90.00
_cell.angle_gamma   90.00
#
_symmetry.space_group_name_H-M   'P 1'
#
loop_
_entity.id
_entity.type
_entity.pdbx_description
1 polymer ?
#
loop_
_entity_poly.entity_id
_entity_poly.type
_entity_poly.pdbx_seq_one_letter_code
_entity_poly.pdbx_strand_id
1 'polypeptide(L)' 'MNTRIRDLREDHDLSQSAIAQAIGITQRKYSYLETGRQPWTDELLVRLAEFYHTSVDYLLAQTDNPKPYPKGTRFNMR' A
#
# COMPACT_ATOMS: atom_id res chain seq x y z
N MET A 1 -11.83 8.75 -1.31
CA MET A 1 -10.47 9.28 -1.12
C MET A 1 -9.59 8.83 -2.26
N ASN A 2 -8.79 9.74 -2.81
CA ASN A 2 -7.88 9.38 -3.88
C ASN A 2 -6.58 8.87 -3.29
N THR A 3 -6.16 7.70 -3.75
CA THR A 3 -4.88 7.14 -3.33
C THR A 3 -4.01 6.91 -4.55
N ARG A 4 -2.74 6.60 -4.32
CA ARG A 4 -1.82 6.25 -5.42
C ARG A 4 -1.75 4.74 -5.64
N ILE A 5 -2.57 3.98 -4.94
CA ILE A 5 -2.40 2.52 -4.90
C ILE A 5 -2.55 1.90 -6.29
N ARG A 6 -3.60 2.30 -7.02
CA ARG A 6 -3.80 1.79 -8.35
C ARG A 6 -2.72 2.27 -9.31
N ASP A 7 -2.34 3.53 -9.21
CA ASP A 7 -1.32 4.10 -10.08
C ASP A 7 0.02 3.40 -9.89
N LEU A 8 0.39 3.12 -8.64
CA LEU A 8 1.63 2.40 -8.37
C LEU A 8 1.60 1.00 -8.97
N ARG A 9 0.47 0.31 -8.82
CA ARG A 9 0.33 -1.03 -9.38
C ARG A 9 0.53 -0.99 -10.90
N GLU A 10 -0.13 -0.05 -11.55
CA GLU A 10 -0.05 0.08 -12.99
C GLU A 10 1.35 0.52 -13.45
N ASP A 11 1.98 1.41 -12.70
CA ASP A 11 3.33 1.85 -13.02
C ASP A 11 4.34 0.72 -12.92
N HIS A 12 4.08 -0.27 -12.06
CA HIS A 12 4.96 -1.43 -11.92
C HIS A 12 4.53 -2.59 -12.83
N ASP A 13 3.56 -2.37 -13.70
CA ASP A 13 3.04 -3.39 -14.61
C ASP A 13 2.56 -4.64 -13.89
N LEU A 14 1.94 -4.47 -12.72
CA LEU A 14 1.47 -5.60 -11.94
C LEU A 14 -0.03 -5.79 -12.13
N SER A 15 -0.43 -7.06 -12.26
CA SER A 15 -1.85 -7.39 -12.22
C SER A 15 -2.35 -7.31 -10.77
N GLN A 16 -3.68 -7.22 -10.61
CA GLN A 16 -4.27 -7.30 -9.27
C GLN A 16 -3.94 -8.63 -8.61
N SER A 17 -3.90 -9.71 -9.39
CA SER A 17 -3.56 -11.04 -8.87
C SER A 17 -2.14 -11.07 -8.34
N ALA A 18 -1.20 -10.47 -9.05
CA ALA A 18 0.20 -10.49 -8.66
C ALA A 18 0.42 -9.74 -7.35
N ILE A 19 -0.15 -8.54 -7.24
CA ILE A 19 0.04 -7.76 -6.01
C ILE A 19 -0.71 -8.38 -4.83
N ALA A 20 -1.89 -8.94 -5.07
CA ALA A 20 -2.64 -9.62 -4.02
C ALA A 20 -1.83 -10.78 -3.45
N GLN A 21 -1.23 -11.59 -4.31
CA GLN A 21 -0.39 -12.70 -3.86
C GLN A 21 0.80 -12.19 -3.06
N ALA A 22 1.41 -11.11 -3.50
CA ALA A 22 2.58 -10.56 -2.82
C ALA A 22 2.28 -10.09 -1.40
N ILE A 23 1.08 -9.58 -1.15
CA ILE A 23 0.71 -9.12 0.19
C ILE A 23 -0.17 -10.13 0.95
N GLY A 24 -0.38 -11.31 0.37
CA GLY A 24 -0.99 -12.42 1.11
C GLY A 24 -2.51 -12.41 1.17
N ILE A 25 -3.19 -11.85 0.17
CA ILE A 25 -4.65 -11.85 0.12
C ILE A 25 -5.12 -12.36 -1.24
N THR A 26 -6.44 -12.57 -1.36
CA THR A 26 -7.01 -13.01 -2.63
C THR A 26 -7.11 -11.83 -3.60
N GLN A 27 -7.17 -12.14 -4.88
CA GLN A 27 -7.37 -11.12 -5.90
C GLN A 27 -8.70 -10.40 -5.70
N ARG A 28 -9.73 -11.13 -5.32
CA ARG A 28 -11.06 -10.53 -5.10
C ARG A 28 -11.00 -9.51 -3.98
N LYS A 29 -10.36 -9.86 -2.87
CA LYS A 29 -10.21 -8.93 -1.75
C LYS A 29 -9.41 -7.71 -2.17
N TYR A 30 -8.31 -7.92 -2.90
CA TYR A 30 -7.51 -6.80 -3.36
C TYR A 30 -8.34 -5.86 -4.25
N SER A 31 -9.14 -6.44 -5.16
CA SER A 31 -9.98 -5.64 -6.03
C SER A 31 -10.97 -4.78 -5.24
N TYR A 32 -11.56 -5.33 -4.19
CA TYR A 32 -12.47 -4.57 -3.34
C TYR A 32 -11.74 -3.43 -2.62
N LEU A 33 -10.52 -3.68 -2.18
CA LEU A 33 -9.74 -2.63 -1.51
C LEU A 33 -9.34 -1.53 -2.50
N GLU A 34 -8.89 -1.90 -3.68
CA GLU A 34 -8.44 -0.91 -4.66
C GLU A 34 -9.59 -0.05 -5.17
N THR A 35 -10.77 -0.64 -5.31
CA THR A 35 -11.93 0.10 -5.82
C THR A 35 -12.73 0.81 -4.73
N GLY A 36 -12.34 0.66 -3.47
CA GLY A 36 -13.00 1.33 -2.36
C GLY A 36 -14.22 0.61 -1.81
N ARG A 37 -14.49 -0.62 -2.26
CA ARG A 37 -15.61 -1.39 -1.73
C ARG A 37 -15.37 -1.91 -0.34
N GLN A 38 -14.12 -2.07 0.04
CA GLN A 38 -13.71 -2.42 1.39
C GLN A 38 -12.62 -1.44 1.83
N PRO A 39 -12.58 -1.06 3.10
CA PRO A 39 -11.50 -0.18 3.57
C PRO A 39 -10.20 -0.95 3.73
N TRP A 40 -9.08 -0.28 3.47
CA TRP A 40 -7.77 -0.84 3.77
C TRP A 40 -7.58 -0.91 5.28
N THR A 41 -6.94 -1.97 5.74
CA THR A 41 -6.52 -2.06 7.13
C THR A 41 -5.10 -1.55 7.26
N ASP A 42 -4.72 -1.18 8.49
CA ASP A 42 -3.35 -0.71 8.75
C ASP A 42 -2.34 -1.76 8.34
N GLU A 43 -2.60 -3.02 8.67
CA GLU A 43 -1.67 -4.10 8.39
C GLU A 43 -1.44 -4.26 6.88
N LEU A 44 -2.51 -4.21 6.10
CA LEU A 44 -2.40 -4.38 4.65
C LEU A 44 -1.72 -3.17 4.01
N LEU A 45 -1.97 -1.97 4.52
CA LEU A 45 -1.28 -0.79 4.03
C LEU A 45 0.23 -0.87 4.30
N VAL A 46 0.60 -1.36 5.48
CA VAL A 46 2.02 -1.53 5.80
C VAL A 46 2.67 -2.56 4.87
N ARG A 47 2.00 -3.69 4.63
CA ARG A 47 2.52 -4.70 3.71
C ARG A 47 2.70 -4.14 2.31
N LEU A 48 1.73 -3.36 1.86
CA LEU A 48 1.77 -2.75 0.54
C LEU A 48 2.92 -1.75 0.43
N ALA A 49 3.08 -0.91 1.46
CA ALA A 49 4.16 0.07 1.49
C ALA A 49 5.52 -0.62 1.48
N GLU A 50 5.66 -1.72 2.22
CA GLU A 50 6.91 -2.48 2.23
C GLU A 50 7.19 -3.10 0.87
N PHE A 51 6.17 -3.62 0.23
CA PHE A 51 6.33 -4.20 -1.09
C PHE A 51 6.86 -3.18 -2.09
N TYR A 52 6.28 -1.98 -2.09
CA TYR A 52 6.69 -0.93 -3.01
C TYR A 52 7.88 -0.11 -2.50
N HIS A 53 8.36 -0.42 -1.31
CA HIS A 53 9.47 0.29 -0.69
C HIS A 53 9.17 1.79 -0.59
N THR A 54 8.03 2.10 0.01
CA THR A 54 7.55 3.47 0.18
C THR A 54 6.86 3.59 1.54
N SER A 55 6.21 4.73 1.79
CA SER A 55 5.49 4.95 3.03
C SER A 55 3.99 4.79 2.83
N VAL A 56 3.27 4.53 3.91
CA VAL A 56 1.80 4.52 3.87
C VAL A 56 1.28 5.89 3.48
N ASP A 57 1.92 6.96 3.95
CA ASP A 57 1.50 8.32 3.58
C ASP A 57 1.57 8.52 2.07
N TYR A 58 2.60 8.01 1.42
CA TYR A 58 2.71 8.13 -0.03
C TYR A 58 1.60 7.35 -0.72
N LEU A 59 1.29 6.15 -0.23
CA LEU A 59 0.19 5.36 -0.78
C LEU A 59 -1.13 6.10 -0.70
N LEU A 60 -1.35 6.82 0.40
CA LEU A 60 -2.60 7.53 0.64
C LEU A 60 -2.57 8.96 0.11
N ALA A 61 -1.56 9.31 -0.66
CA ALA A 61 -1.41 10.62 -1.27
C ALA A 61 -1.33 11.76 -0.25
N GLN A 62 -0.81 11.46 0.94
CA GLN A 62 -0.61 12.47 1.97
C GLN A 62 0.76 13.14 1.87
N THR A 63 1.64 12.61 1.04
CA THR A 63 2.94 13.20 0.76
C THR A 63 3.30 12.87 -0.68
N ASP A 64 4.14 13.69 -1.29
CA ASP A 64 4.68 13.42 -2.62
C ASP A 64 6.04 12.75 -2.57
N ASN A 65 6.58 12.53 -1.38
CA ASN A 65 7.88 11.89 -1.21
C ASN A 65 7.71 10.37 -1.22
N PRO A 66 8.25 9.66 -2.24
CA PRO A 66 8.06 8.22 -2.33
C PRO A 66 8.99 7.41 -1.44
N LYS A 67 9.92 8.03 -0.74
CA LYS A 67 10.88 7.29 0.08
C LYS A 67 10.23 6.77 1.34
N PRO A 68 10.59 5.57 1.79
CA PRO A 68 10.05 5.06 3.04
C PRO A 68 10.61 5.82 4.23
N TYR A 69 9.86 5.81 5.32
CA TYR A 69 10.34 6.40 6.56
C TYR A 69 11.36 5.47 7.21
N PRO A 70 12.28 6.03 8.02
CA PRO A 70 13.20 5.18 8.77
C PRO A 70 12.43 4.24 9.69
N LYS A 71 12.94 3.03 9.86
CA LYS A 71 12.31 2.04 10.72
C LYS A 71 12.98 1.99 12.06
N GLY A 72 12.26 1.42 13.00
CA GLY A 72 12.88 0.96 14.24
C GLY A 72 12.92 1.91 15.39
N THR A 73 12.74 3.19 15.17
CA THR A 73 12.87 4.14 16.26
C THR A 73 11.58 4.82 16.65
N ARG A 74 10.55 4.74 15.84
CA ARG A 74 9.36 5.53 16.07
C ARG A 74 8.60 5.14 17.33
N PHE A 75 8.77 3.92 17.78
CA PHE A 75 8.07 3.50 18.98
C PHE A 75 8.76 3.87 20.23
N ASN A 76 9.94 4.38 20.13
CA ASN A 76 10.66 4.72 21.32
C ASN A 76 10.39 6.12 21.76
N MET A 77 9.44 6.70 21.11
CA MET A 77 9.18 7.95 21.47
C MET A 77 8.28 7.98 22.44
N ARG A 78 8.20 7.78 23.07
CA ARG A 78 7.37 7.86 23.89
C ARG A 78 7.54 7.84 24.81
#